data_647c2e9c2ff98e5497bbf01d52f633a7
#
_entry.id   647c2e9c2ff98e5497bbf01d52f633a7
#
_cell.length_a   1.000
_cell.length_b   1.000
_cell.length_c   1.000
_cell.angle_alpha   90.00
_cell.angle_beta   90.00
_cell.angle_gamma   90.00
#
_symmetry.space_group_name_H-M   'P 1'
#
loop_
_entity.id
_entity.type
_entity.pdbx_description
1 polymer ?
#
loop_
_entity_poly.entity_id
_entity_poly.type
_entity_poly.pdbx_seq_one_letter_code
_entity_poly.pdbx_strand_id
1 'polypeptide(L)'
;KRQVYNRSVKKRFIPASFPNPFFHLTVRQTVTRKRALSRETIKRICTADLSALHPKYSLARDIFMFSFFTRGMSFVDMVYLRSSDIHDGVLTYARHKTGQMLSMRIEPQLQHIIDRYSNASPYILPILAKDDSYDNYRQQQRELNKFIRKIGVLLNIPEPLTFYVARHSWATLARDCGTPLTVISAGMGHTSERTTRIYLAQLDHNIIDKANRKIIDLQ
;
A
#
# COMPACT_ATOMS: atom_id res chain seq x y z
N LYS A 1 21.58 -8.00 -4.17
CA LYS A 1 22.99 -8.47 -4.12
C LYS A 1 23.84 -7.60 -3.19
N ARG A 2 23.89 -6.25 -3.34
CA ARG A 2 24.66 -5.34 -2.46
C ARG A 2 24.29 -5.48 -0.98
N GLN A 3 23.01 -5.59 -0.65
CA GLN A 3 22.56 -5.79 0.74
C GLN A 3 23.03 -7.13 1.32
N VAL A 4 23.03 -8.20 0.49
CA VAL A 4 23.53 -9.52 0.91
C VAL A 4 25.02 -9.43 1.21
N TYR A 5 25.82 -8.83 0.33
CA TYR A 5 27.24 -8.59 0.54
C TYR A 5 27.49 -7.83 1.85
N ASN A 6 26.83 -6.66 2.03
CA ASN A 6 27.01 -5.84 3.25
C ASN A 6 26.62 -6.60 4.53
N ARG A 7 25.57 -7.45 4.47
CA ARG A 7 25.16 -8.31 5.60
C ARG A 7 26.19 -9.39 5.88
N SER A 8 26.78 -9.97 4.84
CA SER A 8 27.80 -11.01 4.97
C SER A 8 29.11 -10.45 5.56
N VAL A 9 29.52 -9.23 5.18
CA VAL A 9 30.64 -8.52 5.82
C VAL A 9 30.33 -8.22 7.29
N LYS A 10 29.12 -7.70 7.59
CA LYS A 10 28.70 -7.42 8.98
C LYS A 10 28.67 -8.68 9.85
N LYS A 11 28.29 -9.82 9.27
CA LYS A 11 28.28 -11.14 9.96
C LYS A 11 29.63 -11.84 9.94
N ARG A 12 30.68 -11.21 9.44
CA ARG A 12 32.03 -11.75 9.30
C ARG A 12 32.15 -13.01 8.43
N PHE A 13 31.19 -13.26 7.55
CA PHE A 13 31.27 -14.33 6.54
C PHE A 13 32.22 -13.95 5.39
N ILE A 14 32.43 -12.65 5.19
CA ILE A 14 33.38 -12.07 4.24
C ILE A 14 34.27 -11.13 5.03
N PRO A 15 35.61 -11.21 4.91
CA PRO A 15 36.52 -10.28 5.55
C PRO A 15 36.25 -8.82 5.15
N ALA A 16 36.37 -7.89 6.09
CA ALA A 16 36.17 -6.46 5.80
C ALA A 16 37.20 -5.90 4.80
N SER A 17 38.36 -6.56 4.70
CA SER A 17 39.43 -6.25 3.73
C SER A 17 39.10 -6.71 2.30
N PHE A 18 38.07 -7.55 2.11
CA PHE A 18 37.69 -8.01 0.78
C PHE A 18 37.15 -6.86 -0.06
N PRO A 19 37.63 -6.64 -1.30
CA PRO A 19 37.16 -5.54 -2.14
C PRO A 19 35.67 -5.57 -2.34
N ASN A 20 35.00 -4.44 -2.11
CA ASN A 20 33.58 -4.34 -2.31
C ASN A 20 33.23 -4.33 -3.81
N PRO A 21 32.68 -5.42 -4.39
CA PRO A 21 32.41 -5.50 -5.82
C PRO A 21 31.32 -4.53 -6.28
N PHE A 22 30.64 -3.86 -5.35
CA PHE A 22 29.57 -2.90 -5.61
C PHE A 22 30.01 -1.44 -5.38
N PHE A 23 31.30 -1.18 -5.14
CA PHE A 23 31.80 0.16 -4.79
C PHE A 23 31.51 1.18 -5.90
N HIS A 24 31.74 0.80 -7.15
CA HIS A 24 31.53 1.68 -8.32
C HIS A 24 30.09 1.64 -8.86
N LEU A 25 29.19 0.83 -8.28
CA LEU A 25 27.81 0.74 -8.74
C LEU A 25 26.94 1.84 -8.12
N THR A 26 26.72 2.89 -8.85
CA THR A 26 25.69 3.89 -8.52
C THR A 26 24.36 3.41 -9.07
N VAL A 27 23.43 2.96 -8.22
CA VAL A 27 22.05 2.66 -8.63
C VAL A 27 21.36 4.00 -8.84
N ARG A 28 21.21 4.43 -10.09
CA ARG A 28 20.35 5.58 -10.41
C ARG A 28 18.92 5.23 -9.98
N GLN A 29 18.34 6.07 -9.12
CA GLN A 29 16.93 5.97 -8.81
C GLN A 29 16.15 6.43 -10.04
N THR A 30 15.61 5.47 -10.79
CA THR A 30 14.66 5.79 -11.86
C THR A 30 13.37 6.30 -11.23
N VAL A 31 12.88 7.41 -11.76
CA VAL A 31 11.57 7.95 -11.38
C VAL A 31 10.52 6.86 -11.62
N THR A 32 9.85 6.44 -10.57
CA THR A 32 8.79 5.43 -10.69
C THR A 32 7.62 6.02 -11.45
N ARG A 33 7.17 5.33 -12.52
CA ARG A 33 6.00 5.72 -13.30
C ARG A 33 4.82 6.04 -12.39
N LYS A 34 4.12 7.15 -12.61
CA LYS A 34 2.87 7.49 -11.92
C LYS A 34 1.89 6.31 -12.06
N ARG A 35 1.46 5.77 -10.92
CA ARG A 35 0.49 4.66 -10.86
C ARG A 35 -0.68 4.99 -9.94
N ALA A 36 -0.73 6.23 -9.46
CA ALA A 36 -1.81 6.67 -8.60
C ALA A 36 -3.07 6.89 -9.43
N LEU A 37 -4.20 6.45 -8.90
CA LEU A 37 -5.52 6.62 -9.48
C LEU A 37 -6.15 7.91 -8.97
N SER A 38 -7.04 8.50 -9.78
CA SER A 38 -7.86 9.62 -9.35
C SER A 38 -8.91 9.19 -8.31
N ARG A 39 -9.48 10.16 -7.59
CA ARG A 39 -10.57 9.93 -6.64
C ARG A 39 -11.79 9.27 -7.32
N GLU A 40 -12.11 9.68 -8.54
CA GLU A 40 -13.21 9.15 -9.34
C GLU A 40 -12.95 7.69 -9.70
N THR A 41 -11.72 7.35 -10.10
CA THR A 41 -11.35 5.96 -10.40
C THR A 41 -11.42 5.08 -9.16
N ILE A 42 -10.95 5.55 -8.01
CA ILE A 42 -11.10 4.83 -6.73
C ILE A 42 -12.58 4.62 -6.40
N LYS A 43 -13.44 5.64 -6.58
CA LYS A 43 -14.88 5.52 -6.37
C LYS A 43 -15.49 4.46 -7.30
N ARG A 44 -15.15 4.45 -8.59
CA ARG A 44 -15.61 3.44 -9.56
C ARG A 44 -15.21 2.02 -9.14
N ILE A 45 -13.99 1.81 -8.66
CA ILE A 45 -13.56 0.51 -8.13
C ILE A 45 -14.38 0.13 -6.91
N CYS A 46 -14.57 1.06 -5.98
CA CYS A 46 -15.33 0.83 -4.73
C CYS A 46 -16.77 0.41 -5.00
N THR A 47 -17.44 1.07 -5.94
CA THR A 47 -18.87 0.87 -6.24
C THR A 47 -19.14 -0.11 -7.37
N ALA A 48 -18.11 -0.76 -7.93
CA ALA A 48 -18.28 -1.73 -9.02
C ALA A 48 -19.16 -2.89 -8.58
N ASP A 49 -20.22 -3.15 -9.34
CA ASP A 49 -21.01 -4.37 -9.18
C ASP A 49 -20.26 -5.55 -9.81
N LEU A 50 -19.86 -6.49 -8.96
CA LEU A 50 -19.13 -7.70 -9.33
C LEU A 50 -19.90 -8.96 -8.92
N SER A 51 -21.19 -8.81 -8.55
CA SER A 51 -22.02 -9.90 -7.99
C SER A 51 -22.23 -11.04 -8.97
N ALA A 52 -22.33 -10.74 -10.26
CA ALA A 52 -22.47 -11.75 -11.33
C ALA A 52 -21.14 -12.48 -11.67
N LEU A 53 -20.02 -12.09 -11.06
CA LEU A 53 -18.70 -12.66 -11.32
C LEU A 53 -18.28 -13.63 -10.22
N HIS A 54 -17.22 -14.38 -10.49
CA HIS A 54 -16.64 -15.28 -9.48
C HIS A 54 -16.31 -14.54 -8.17
N PRO A 55 -16.61 -15.06 -6.97
CA PRO A 55 -16.46 -14.38 -5.68
C PRO A 55 -15.08 -13.75 -5.41
N LYS A 56 -14.03 -14.29 -6.02
CA LYS A 56 -12.67 -13.70 -5.92
C LYS A 56 -12.53 -12.31 -6.54
N TYR A 57 -13.43 -11.90 -7.42
CA TYR A 57 -13.44 -10.51 -7.89
C TYR A 57 -13.84 -9.55 -6.76
N SER A 58 -14.93 -9.85 -6.06
CA SER A 58 -15.36 -9.06 -4.90
C SER A 58 -14.28 -9.04 -3.81
N LEU A 59 -13.69 -10.19 -3.48
CA LEU A 59 -12.60 -10.28 -2.51
C LEU A 59 -11.38 -9.44 -2.93
N ALA A 60 -10.95 -9.51 -4.18
CA ALA A 60 -9.80 -8.74 -4.67
C ALA A 60 -10.07 -7.23 -4.64
N ARG A 61 -11.31 -6.78 -5.01
CA ARG A 61 -11.74 -5.41 -4.85
C ARG A 61 -11.68 -4.97 -3.39
N ASP A 62 -12.25 -5.75 -2.50
CA ASP A 62 -12.35 -5.40 -1.08
C ASP A 62 -10.97 -5.35 -0.41
N ILE A 63 -10.05 -6.24 -0.76
CA ILE A 63 -8.65 -6.17 -0.31
C ILE A 63 -7.96 -4.90 -0.85
N PHE A 64 -8.21 -4.52 -2.10
CA PHE A 64 -7.68 -3.28 -2.67
C PHE A 64 -8.21 -2.06 -1.92
N MET A 65 -9.52 -2.02 -1.67
CA MET A 65 -10.16 -0.94 -0.92
C MET A 65 -9.74 -0.94 0.55
N PHE A 66 -9.59 -2.11 1.17
CA PHE A 66 -9.04 -2.23 2.51
C PHE A 66 -7.65 -1.59 2.61
N SER A 67 -6.75 -1.92 1.67
CA SER A 67 -5.44 -1.26 1.60
C SER A 67 -5.57 0.26 1.48
N PHE A 68 -6.46 0.73 0.62
CA PHE A 68 -6.68 2.17 0.43
C PHE A 68 -7.21 2.85 1.71
N PHE A 69 -8.23 2.30 2.36
CA PHE A 69 -8.82 2.85 3.58
C PHE A 69 -7.89 2.77 4.79
N THR A 70 -6.95 1.83 4.79
CA THR A 70 -5.92 1.70 5.84
C THR A 70 -4.61 2.45 5.50
N ARG A 71 -4.71 3.60 4.82
CA ARG A 71 -3.56 4.47 4.48
C ARG A 71 -2.51 3.78 3.60
N GLY A 72 -2.94 2.87 2.76
CA GLY A 72 -2.06 2.12 1.87
C GLY A 72 -1.31 0.99 2.58
N MET A 73 -1.95 0.28 3.50
CA MET A 73 -1.40 -0.90 4.15
C MET A 73 -0.88 -1.90 3.11
N SER A 74 0.29 -2.49 3.35
CA SER A 74 0.86 -3.44 2.41
C SER A 74 0.13 -4.79 2.44
N PHE A 75 0.18 -5.53 1.33
CA PHE A 75 -0.51 -6.83 1.25
C PHE A 75 -0.06 -7.79 2.35
N VAL A 76 1.24 -7.82 2.66
CA VAL A 76 1.76 -8.69 3.72
C VAL A 76 1.22 -8.30 5.11
N ASP A 77 1.03 -7.00 5.38
CA ASP A 77 0.49 -6.55 6.66
C ASP A 77 -1.01 -6.92 6.78
N MET A 78 -1.79 -6.78 5.68
CA MET A 78 -3.21 -7.13 5.67
C MET A 78 -3.50 -8.62 5.88
N VAL A 79 -2.65 -9.47 5.32
CA VAL A 79 -2.85 -10.93 5.29
C VAL A 79 -2.88 -11.55 6.69
N TYR A 80 -2.11 -11.00 7.62
CA TYR A 80 -1.96 -11.55 8.98
C TYR A 80 -2.75 -10.80 10.04
N LEU A 81 -3.58 -9.80 9.66
CA LEU A 81 -4.42 -9.09 10.61
C LEU A 81 -5.48 -10.02 11.22
N ARG A 82 -5.64 -9.93 12.53
CA ARG A 82 -6.62 -10.70 13.32
C ARG A 82 -7.68 -9.78 13.93
N SER A 83 -8.83 -10.33 14.27
CA SER A 83 -9.85 -9.59 15.00
C SER A 83 -9.34 -9.07 16.35
N SER A 84 -8.38 -9.76 16.96
CA SER A 84 -7.68 -9.31 18.18
C SER A 84 -6.81 -8.06 17.99
N ASP A 85 -6.55 -7.63 16.76
CA ASP A 85 -5.81 -6.39 16.49
C ASP A 85 -6.73 -5.16 16.51
N ILE A 86 -8.04 -5.38 16.76
CA ILE A 86 -9.06 -4.33 16.83
C ILE A 86 -9.54 -4.21 18.28
N HIS A 87 -9.36 -3.02 18.87
CA HIS A 87 -9.86 -2.66 20.19
C HIS A 87 -10.52 -1.27 20.13
N ASP A 88 -11.71 -1.14 20.65
CA ASP A 88 -12.46 0.12 20.74
C ASP A 88 -12.53 0.91 19.40
N GLY A 89 -12.73 0.19 18.30
CA GLY A 89 -12.80 0.79 16.97
C GLY A 89 -11.45 1.30 16.43
N VAL A 90 -10.35 0.85 17.03
CA VAL A 90 -8.98 1.16 16.60
C VAL A 90 -8.29 -0.12 16.16
N LEU A 91 -7.79 -0.15 14.92
CA LEU A 91 -6.93 -1.20 14.39
C LEU A 91 -5.48 -0.85 14.72
N THR A 92 -4.78 -1.75 15.41
CA THR A 92 -3.36 -1.58 15.77
C THR A 92 -2.56 -2.80 15.31
N TYR A 93 -1.48 -2.59 14.57
CA TYR A 93 -0.64 -3.67 14.05
C TYR A 93 0.84 -3.29 13.98
N ALA A 94 1.70 -4.29 14.07
CA ALA A 94 3.13 -4.13 13.81
C ALA A 94 3.42 -4.30 12.32
N ARG A 95 4.01 -3.29 11.69
CA ARG A 95 4.36 -3.34 10.28
C ARG A 95 5.43 -4.41 10.01
N HIS A 96 5.13 -5.39 9.18
CA HIS A 96 6.00 -6.56 8.90
C HIS A 96 7.42 -6.19 8.47
N LYS A 97 7.56 -5.13 7.64
CA LYS A 97 8.87 -4.71 7.10
C LYS A 97 9.77 -4.01 8.12
N THR A 98 9.21 -3.27 9.06
CA THR A 98 9.94 -2.34 9.93
C THR A 98 9.74 -2.60 11.42
N GLY A 99 8.76 -3.41 11.80
CA GLY A 99 8.35 -3.61 13.20
C GLY A 99 7.67 -2.40 13.83
N GLN A 100 7.45 -1.32 13.08
CA GLN A 100 6.82 -0.12 13.61
C GLN A 100 5.35 -0.39 13.91
N MET A 101 4.91 -0.02 15.11
CA MET A 101 3.50 -0.05 15.50
C MET A 101 2.74 1.08 14.81
N LEU A 102 1.64 0.75 14.18
CA LEU A 102 0.73 1.69 13.54
C LEU A 102 -0.67 1.47 14.10
N SER A 103 -1.34 2.57 14.42
CA SER A 103 -2.73 2.56 14.89
C SER A 103 -3.58 3.47 14.01
N MET A 104 -4.83 3.05 13.79
CA MET A 104 -5.78 3.85 13.02
C MET A 104 -7.21 3.57 13.47
N ARG A 105 -8.04 4.59 13.48
CA ARG A 105 -9.48 4.44 13.71
C ARG A 105 -10.11 3.73 12.52
N ILE A 106 -11.04 2.84 12.81
CA ILE A 106 -11.83 2.14 11.79
C ILE A 106 -12.98 3.06 11.38
N GLU A 107 -12.91 3.55 10.16
CA GLU A 107 -13.97 4.35 9.56
C GLU A 107 -15.08 3.45 8.99
N PRO A 108 -16.33 3.95 8.81
CA PRO A 108 -17.46 3.13 8.38
C PRO A 108 -17.21 2.31 7.11
N GLN A 109 -16.47 2.87 6.14
CA GLN A 109 -16.15 2.18 4.89
C GLN A 109 -15.24 0.96 5.11
N LEU A 110 -14.31 1.06 6.07
CA LEU A 110 -13.44 -0.05 6.46
C LEU A 110 -14.21 -1.08 7.26
N GLN A 111 -15.07 -0.63 8.21
CA GLN A 111 -15.93 -1.49 9.00
C GLN A 111 -16.82 -2.36 8.12
N HIS A 112 -17.42 -1.79 7.07
CA HIS A 112 -18.25 -2.54 6.12
C HIS A 112 -17.50 -3.70 5.44
N ILE A 113 -16.21 -3.53 5.14
CA ILE A 113 -15.39 -4.64 4.60
C ILE A 113 -15.12 -5.68 5.70
N ILE A 114 -14.78 -5.26 6.91
CA ILE A 114 -14.53 -6.16 8.03
C ILE A 114 -15.75 -7.01 8.32
N ASP A 115 -16.93 -6.42 8.41
CA ASP A 115 -18.19 -7.10 8.72
C ASP A 115 -18.54 -8.16 7.66
N ARG A 116 -18.25 -7.87 6.39
CA ARG A 116 -18.50 -8.80 5.27
C ARG A 116 -17.73 -10.12 5.43
N TYR A 117 -16.57 -10.10 6.05
CA TYR A 117 -15.69 -11.26 6.21
C TYR A 117 -15.57 -11.75 7.66
N SER A 118 -16.30 -11.18 8.61
CA SER A 118 -16.24 -11.42 10.05
C SER A 118 -16.50 -12.88 10.28
N ASN A 119 -16.61 -13.81 10.16
CA ASN A 119 -16.83 -15.24 10.52
C ASN A 119 -16.13 -16.23 9.59
N ALA A 120 -15.33 -15.76 8.64
CA ALA A 120 -14.72 -16.62 7.63
C ALA A 120 -13.37 -17.24 8.06
N SER A 121 -12.70 -16.66 9.09
CA SER A 121 -11.32 -17.03 9.44
C SER A 121 -10.92 -16.33 10.76
N PRO A 122 -9.89 -16.77 11.49
CA PRO A 122 -9.31 -16.00 12.59
C PRO A 122 -8.69 -14.68 12.13
N TYR A 123 -8.49 -14.52 10.82
CA TYR A 123 -7.99 -13.31 10.19
C TYR A 123 -9.14 -12.39 9.76
N ILE A 124 -8.93 -11.08 9.77
CA ILE A 124 -9.92 -10.09 9.32
C ILE A 124 -10.33 -10.32 7.86
N LEU A 125 -9.37 -10.70 7.01
CA LEU A 125 -9.61 -10.98 5.60
C LEU A 125 -9.34 -12.46 5.30
N PRO A 126 -10.21 -13.16 4.56
CA PRO A 126 -10.11 -14.60 4.33
C PRO A 126 -9.08 -14.95 3.24
N ILE A 127 -7.85 -14.39 3.36
CA ILE A 127 -6.79 -14.59 2.37
C ILE A 127 -6.08 -15.92 2.60
N LEU A 128 -5.79 -16.26 3.86
CA LEU A 128 -5.08 -17.48 4.27
C LEU A 128 -6.04 -18.56 4.82
N ALA A 129 -7.20 -18.72 4.20
CA ALA A 129 -8.24 -19.63 4.70
C ALA A 129 -7.81 -21.11 4.79
N LYS A 130 -6.77 -21.53 4.05
CA LYS A 130 -6.29 -22.91 4.04
C LYS A 130 -5.19 -23.17 5.05
N ASP A 131 -4.15 -22.37 4.99
CA ASP A 131 -2.97 -22.44 5.86
C ASP A 131 -2.22 -21.11 5.78
N ASP A 132 -1.36 -20.82 6.73
CA ASP A 132 -0.54 -19.61 6.82
C ASP A 132 0.90 -19.79 6.29
N SER A 133 1.13 -20.84 5.51
CA SER A 133 2.43 -21.08 4.89
C SER A 133 2.85 -19.96 3.93
N TYR A 134 4.16 -19.77 3.79
CA TYR A 134 4.71 -18.80 2.85
C TYR A 134 4.30 -19.09 1.40
N ASP A 135 4.18 -20.36 1.02
CA ASP A 135 3.79 -20.76 -0.33
C ASP A 135 2.32 -20.41 -0.60
N ASN A 136 1.41 -20.66 0.35
CA ASN A 136 0.02 -20.22 0.25
C ASN A 136 -0.07 -18.70 0.16
N TYR A 137 0.63 -17.96 1.04
CA TYR A 137 0.72 -16.51 0.96
C TYR A 137 1.13 -16.02 -0.44
N ARG A 138 2.18 -16.60 -1.03
CA ARG A 138 2.67 -16.24 -2.36
C ARG A 138 1.68 -16.59 -3.46
N GLN A 139 0.98 -17.70 -3.32
CA GLN A 139 -0.06 -18.13 -4.26
C GLN A 139 -1.24 -17.16 -4.22
N GLN A 140 -1.78 -16.87 -3.03
CA GLN A 140 -2.90 -15.93 -2.86
C GLN A 140 -2.54 -14.54 -3.36
N GLN A 141 -1.35 -14.04 -3.07
CA GLN A 141 -0.88 -12.75 -3.56
C GLN A 141 -0.90 -12.68 -5.10
N ARG A 142 -0.41 -13.72 -5.77
CA ARG A 142 -0.39 -13.79 -7.24
C ARG A 142 -1.80 -13.87 -7.81
N GLU A 143 -2.63 -14.72 -7.23
CA GLU A 143 -3.99 -14.95 -7.67
C GLU A 143 -4.85 -13.68 -7.51
N LEU A 144 -4.88 -13.09 -6.34
CA LEU A 144 -5.65 -11.88 -6.07
C LEU A 144 -5.16 -10.68 -6.90
N ASN A 145 -3.85 -10.56 -7.15
CA ASN A 145 -3.35 -9.56 -8.10
C ASN A 145 -3.83 -9.81 -9.55
N LYS A 146 -4.05 -11.08 -9.94
CA LYS A 146 -4.66 -11.38 -11.24
C LYS A 146 -6.10 -10.90 -11.31
N PHE A 147 -6.89 -11.09 -10.24
CA PHE A 147 -8.28 -10.64 -10.20
C PHE A 147 -8.40 -9.12 -10.17
N ILE A 148 -7.58 -8.42 -9.39
CA ILE A 148 -7.64 -6.96 -9.36
C ILE A 148 -7.22 -6.34 -10.72
N ARG A 149 -6.28 -6.94 -11.44
CA ARG A 149 -5.95 -6.52 -12.81
C ARG A 149 -7.13 -6.69 -13.75
N LYS A 150 -7.86 -7.81 -13.66
CA LYS A 150 -9.04 -8.05 -14.48
C LYS A 150 -10.14 -7.02 -14.17
N ILE A 151 -10.32 -6.62 -12.92
CA ILE A 151 -11.22 -5.53 -12.54
C ILE A 151 -10.80 -4.23 -13.24
N GLY A 152 -9.51 -3.92 -13.27
CA GLY A 152 -9.01 -2.77 -14.02
C GLY A 152 -9.40 -2.77 -15.49
N VAL A 153 -9.30 -3.93 -16.15
CA VAL A 153 -9.72 -4.10 -17.55
C VAL A 153 -11.24 -3.93 -17.70
N LEU A 154 -12.04 -4.58 -16.84
CA LEU A 154 -13.51 -4.46 -16.85
C LEU A 154 -13.99 -3.01 -16.67
N LEU A 155 -13.27 -2.24 -15.88
CA LEU A 155 -13.61 -0.84 -15.61
C LEU A 155 -12.91 0.13 -16.58
N ASN A 156 -12.23 -0.35 -17.64
CA ASN A 156 -11.46 0.47 -18.57
C ASN A 156 -10.50 1.44 -17.86
N ILE A 157 -9.74 0.93 -16.88
CA ILE A 157 -8.71 1.69 -16.16
C ILE A 157 -7.38 1.49 -16.89
N PRO A 158 -6.73 2.56 -17.40
CA PRO A 158 -5.50 2.44 -18.18
C PRO A 158 -4.31 1.88 -17.41
N GLU A 159 -4.26 2.17 -16.09
CA GLU A 159 -3.18 1.71 -15.24
C GLU A 159 -3.40 0.26 -14.79
N PRO A 160 -2.39 -0.61 -14.92
CA PRO A 160 -2.48 -1.98 -14.41
C PRO A 160 -2.67 -1.98 -12.89
N LEU A 161 -3.85 -2.42 -12.42
CA LEU A 161 -4.14 -2.46 -10.99
C LEU A 161 -3.29 -3.54 -10.30
N THR A 162 -2.75 -3.16 -9.15
CA THR A 162 -2.11 -4.04 -8.16
C THR A 162 -2.40 -3.50 -6.77
N PHE A 163 -2.25 -4.29 -5.72
CA PHE A 163 -2.44 -3.78 -4.35
C PHE A 163 -1.49 -2.63 -4.00
N TYR A 164 -0.34 -2.55 -4.67
CA TYR A 164 0.59 -1.43 -4.51
C TYR A 164 0.05 -0.11 -5.08
N VAL A 165 -0.84 -0.17 -6.07
CA VAL A 165 -1.52 1.01 -6.64
C VAL A 165 -2.44 1.66 -5.61
N ALA A 166 -3.12 0.89 -4.74
CA ALA A 166 -3.92 1.43 -3.66
C ALA A 166 -3.08 2.34 -2.74
N ARG A 167 -1.88 1.89 -2.36
CA ARG A 167 -0.94 2.66 -1.54
C ARG A 167 -0.47 3.94 -2.23
N HIS A 168 -0.13 3.86 -3.52
CA HIS A 168 0.24 5.05 -4.29
C HIS A 168 -0.89 6.06 -4.39
N SER A 169 -2.11 5.56 -4.64
CA SER A 169 -3.30 6.41 -4.77
C SER A 169 -3.62 7.13 -3.47
N TRP A 170 -3.58 6.42 -2.33
CA TRP A 170 -3.80 7.07 -1.03
C TRP A 170 -2.77 8.17 -0.77
N ALA A 171 -1.47 7.90 -0.98
CA ALA A 171 -0.42 8.89 -0.73
C ALA A 171 -0.55 10.12 -1.65
N THR A 172 -0.87 9.89 -2.94
CA THR A 172 -1.05 10.96 -3.91
C THR A 172 -2.28 11.80 -3.57
N LEU A 173 -3.42 11.17 -3.27
CA LEU A 173 -4.64 11.89 -2.89
C LEU A 173 -4.48 12.64 -1.57
N ALA A 174 -3.77 12.09 -0.58
CA ALA A 174 -3.46 12.79 0.66
C ALA A 174 -2.65 14.06 0.38
N ARG A 175 -1.61 13.98 -0.47
CA ARG A 175 -0.85 15.14 -0.91
C ARG A 175 -1.74 16.17 -1.62
N ASP A 176 -2.59 15.71 -2.54
CA ASP A 176 -3.46 16.58 -3.34
C ASP A 176 -4.54 17.26 -2.47
N CYS A 177 -4.86 16.68 -1.31
CA CYS A 177 -5.67 17.31 -0.24
C CYS A 177 -4.86 18.27 0.65
N GLY A 178 -3.58 18.50 0.37
CA GLY A 178 -2.73 19.42 1.15
C GLY A 178 -2.19 18.83 2.46
N THR A 179 -2.26 17.48 2.64
CA THR A 179 -1.73 16.84 3.85
C THR A 179 -0.20 16.99 3.89
N PRO A 180 0.40 17.44 5.02
CA PRO A 180 1.84 17.57 5.15
C PRO A 180 2.58 16.24 4.90
N LEU A 181 3.76 16.33 4.29
CA LEU A 181 4.57 15.14 3.97
C LEU A 181 4.90 14.28 5.19
N THR A 182 5.17 14.93 6.33
CA THR A 182 5.41 14.29 7.63
C THR A 182 4.24 13.41 8.05
N VAL A 183 3.01 13.93 7.91
CA VAL A 183 1.77 13.21 8.25
C VAL A 183 1.53 12.04 7.30
N ILE A 184 1.76 12.24 5.99
CA ILE A 184 1.68 11.16 4.99
C ILE A 184 2.71 10.08 5.32
N SER A 185 3.95 10.47 5.63
CA SER A 185 5.03 9.54 5.98
C SER A 185 4.71 8.71 7.21
N ALA A 186 4.25 9.36 8.27
CA ALA A 186 3.83 8.70 9.51
C ALA A 186 2.64 7.76 9.27
N GLY A 187 1.60 8.23 8.56
CA GLY A 187 0.41 7.42 8.22
C GLY A 187 0.73 6.18 7.39
N MET A 188 1.76 6.24 6.54
CA MET A 188 2.24 5.10 5.76
C MET A 188 3.25 4.22 6.51
N GLY A 189 3.67 4.60 7.72
CA GLY A 189 4.68 3.88 8.49
C GLY A 189 6.06 3.89 7.80
N HIS A 190 6.45 4.98 7.18
CA HIS A 190 7.80 5.13 6.64
C HIS A 190 8.76 5.57 7.74
N THR A 191 9.91 4.92 7.86
CA THR A 191 10.98 5.30 8.81
C THR A 191 11.74 6.55 8.37
N SER A 192 11.51 7.04 7.15
CA SER A 192 12.16 8.22 6.58
C SER A 192 11.25 8.90 5.57
N GLU A 193 11.10 10.21 5.69
CA GLU A 193 10.39 11.06 4.71
C GLU A 193 10.99 10.97 3.31
N ARG A 194 12.28 10.67 3.18
CA ARG A 194 12.93 10.45 1.89
C ARG A 194 12.20 9.38 1.08
N THR A 195 11.72 8.32 1.75
CA THR A 195 10.93 7.26 1.09
C THR A 195 9.62 7.83 0.56
N THR A 196 8.94 8.67 1.34
CA THR A 196 7.69 9.31 0.94
C THR A 196 7.91 10.31 -0.20
N ARG A 197 9.00 11.09 -0.16
CA ARG A 197 9.38 12.01 -1.25
C ARG A 197 9.57 11.30 -2.58
N ILE A 198 10.17 10.12 -2.60
CA ILE A 198 10.34 9.32 -3.82
C ILE A 198 8.97 8.92 -4.42
N TYR A 199 8.00 8.59 -3.57
CA TYR A 199 6.64 8.31 -3.98
C TYR A 199 5.92 9.52 -4.59
N LEU A 200 6.18 10.70 -4.03
CA LEU A 200 5.49 11.94 -4.34
C LEU A 200 6.36 12.89 -5.19
N ALA A 201 7.47 12.41 -5.74
CA ALA A 201 8.57 13.19 -6.32
C ALA A 201 8.24 14.05 -7.54
N GLN A 202 7.00 14.06 -8.00
CA GLN A 202 6.54 15.05 -8.98
C GLN A 202 5.35 15.81 -8.40
N LEU A 203 5.63 17.00 -7.87
CA LEU A 203 4.61 18.03 -7.69
C LEU A 203 4.06 18.36 -9.09
N ASP A 204 2.77 18.18 -9.26
CA ASP A 204 2.06 18.66 -10.44
C ASP A 204 2.16 20.21 -10.42
N HIS A 205 2.49 20.84 -11.54
CA HIS A 205 2.49 22.31 -11.67
C HIS A 205 1.20 22.92 -11.14
N ASN A 206 0.07 22.24 -11.36
CA ASN A 206 -1.24 22.66 -10.85
C ASN A 206 -1.29 22.81 -9.31
N ILE A 207 -0.49 22.05 -8.54
CA ILE A 207 -0.45 22.15 -7.07
C ILE A 207 0.33 23.41 -6.67
N ILE A 208 1.43 23.68 -7.38
CA ILE A 208 2.23 24.90 -7.16
C ILE A 208 1.39 26.13 -7.51
N ASP A 209 0.68 26.09 -8.63
CA ASP A 209 -0.19 27.18 -9.06
C ASP A 209 -1.35 27.42 -8.09
N LYS A 210 -1.99 26.35 -7.56
CA LYS A 210 -3.03 26.47 -6.54
C LYS A 210 -2.47 27.06 -5.23
N ALA A 211 -1.29 26.64 -4.82
CA ALA A 211 -0.63 27.19 -3.64
C ALA A 211 -0.29 28.68 -3.86
N ASN A 212 0.26 29.01 -5.03
CA ASN A 212 0.59 30.39 -5.38
C ASN A 212 -0.66 31.28 -5.37
N ARG A 213 -1.77 30.85 -5.97
CA ARG A 213 -3.04 31.60 -5.94
C ARG A 213 -3.48 31.93 -4.52
N LYS A 214 -3.41 30.94 -3.60
CA LYS A 214 -3.75 31.18 -2.19
C LYS A 214 -2.82 32.15 -1.48
N ILE A 215 -1.55 32.24 -1.92
CA ILE A 215 -0.56 33.14 -1.32
C ILE A 215 -0.74 34.57 -1.83
N ILE A 216 -1.06 34.72 -3.12
CA ILE A 216 -1.22 36.05 -3.73
C ILE A 216 -2.63 36.61 -3.63
N ASP A 217 -3.60 35.83 -3.15
CA ASP A 217 -4.96 36.29 -2.84
C ASP A 217 -4.93 37.02 -1.51
N LEU A 218 -4.79 38.34 -1.60
CA LEU A 218 -4.65 39.26 -0.47
C LEU A 218 -5.97 39.92 -0.06
N GLN A 219 -7.12 39.35 -0.51
CA GLN A 219 -8.45 39.84 -0.17
C GLN A 219 -9.03 39.12 1.06
#